data_cfa0bdebc02fdc5001bd1ccda7c436b9
#
_entry.id   cfa0bdebc02fdc5001bd1ccda7c436b9
#
_cell.length_a   1.000
_cell.length_b   1.000
_cell.length_c   1.000
_cell.angle_alpha   90.00
_cell.angle_beta   90.00
_cell.angle_gamma   90.00
#
_symmetry.space_group_name_H-M   'P 1'
#
loop_
_entity.id
_entity.type
_entity.pdbx_description
1 polymer ?
#
loop_
_entity_poly.entity_id
_entity_poly.type
_entity_poly.pdbx_seq_one_letter_code
_entity_poly.pdbx_strand_id
1 'polypeptide(L)'
;LLRELEDNPDIIVFIDEIHTIVGAGSTPGSMDAANIMKPALSRGLIQCIGATTLDEYRNSIEKDGALERRFQRVMVEPSTAEETLEILHNIKERYEDHHHVRYTDDALKACVDLTGRYITERQYPDKAIDALDEVGSRVHLQHAVIPPAIIDKEKEIRQAEQLKNAAAADQDFELAASYRDRQCQLEAELKKLNEDWATGDDGQRETVDSADVANVVSTMTGIPLQRISEKESDRLRRLGECLNNSVIAQEKAIDKVVRSIQRNRLGLGSHNRPIGVFMFLGPTGVGKTYLAQRLAEEMFGTKDAMIRIDMSEYSEKFNTSRLVGAPPGYVGYGERGQL
;
A
#
# COMPACT_ATOMS: atom_id res chain seq x y z
N LEU A 1 -23.63 -15.99 -20.85
CA LEU A 1 -23.65 -15.01 -19.76
C LEU A 1 -24.62 -13.85 -20.06
N LEU A 2 -24.45 -13.04 -21.18
CA LEU A 2 -25.34 -11.90 -21.45
C LEU A 2 -26.82 -12.31 -21.63
N ARG A 3 -27.08 -13.39 -22.33
CA ARG A 3 -28.46 -13.92 -22.47
C ARG A 3 -29.05 -14.36 -21.14
N GLU A 4 -28.25 -15.00 -20.29
CA GLU A 4 -28.68 -15.38 -18.93
C GLU A 4 -29.02 -14.17 -18.08
N LEU A 5 -28.30 -13.06 -18.25
CA LEU A 5 -28.56 -11.81 -17.55
C LEU A 5 -29.81 -11.09 -18.08
N GLU A 6 -30.03 -11.15 -19.40
CA GLU A 6 -31.25 -10.61 -20.04
C GLU A 6 -32.51 -11.38 -19.60
N ASP A 7 -32.39 -12.71 -19.40
CA ASP A 7 -33.46 -13.58 -18.94
C ASP A 7 -33.75 -13.49 -17.43
N ASN A 8 -32.82 -12.90 -16.65
CA ASN A 8 -32.90 -12.79 -15.17
C ASN A 8 -32.71 -11.34 -14.72
N PRO A 9 -33.73 -10.50 -14.70
CA PRO A 9 -33.64 -9.08 -14.38
C PRO A 9 -33.30 -8.79 -12.89
N ASP A 10 -33.37 -9.79 -12.02
CA ASP A 10 -33.04 -9.68 -10.58
C ASP A 10 -31.55 -9.80 -10.29
N ILE A 11 -30.72 -10.06 -11.31
CA ILE A 11 -29.27 -10.18 -11.17
C ILE A 11 -28.61 -8.82 -11.44
N ILE A 12 -27.81 -8.37 -10.49
CA ILE A 12 -26.94 -7.20 -10.64
C ILE A 12 -25.52 -7.70 -10.96
N VAL A 13 -24.98 -7.25 -12.09
CA VAL A 13 -23.58 -7.56 -12.47
C VAL A 13 -22.66 -6.49 -11.95
N PHE A 14 -21.69 -6.88 -11.16
CA PHE A 14 -20.58 -6.00 -10.78
C PHE A 14 -19.38 -6.25 -11.70
N ILE A 15 -18.86 -5.17 -12.30
CA ILE A 15 -17.70 -5.22 -13.20
C ILE A 15 -16.63 -4.32 -12.61
N ASP A 16 -15.60 -4.95 -12.08
CA ASP A 16 -14.41 -4.22 -11.63
C ASP A 16 -13.57 -3.83 -12.86
N GLU A 17 -12.81 -2.72 -12.73
CA GLU A 17 -11.97 -2.18 -13.81
C GLU A 17 -12.74 -2.05 -15.14
N ILE A 18 -13.97 -1.54 -15.11
CA ILE A 18 -14.87 -1.49 -16.29
C ILE A 18 -14.26 -0.77 -17.50
N HIS A 19 -13.27 0.10 -17.28
CA HIS A 19 -12.55 0.78 -18.36
C HIS A 19 -11.81 -0.21 -19.27
N THR A 20 -11.43 -1.40 -18.78
CA THR A 20 -10.75 -2.43 -19.59
C THR A 20 -11.66 -3.02 -20.68
N ILE A 21 -12.97 -2.91 -20.51
CA ILE A 21 -13.94 -3.36 -21.53
C ILE A 21 -13.90 -2.43 -22.76
N VAL A 22 -13.56 -1.15 -22.54
CA VAL A 22 -13.41 -0.16 -23.61
C VAL A 22 -12.02 -0.33 -24.23
N GLY A 23 -11.95 -0.85 -25.44
CA GLY A 23 -10.68 -1.11 -26.13
C GLY A 23 -10.11 -2.53 -25.97
N ALA A 24 -10.79 -3.42 -25.25
CA ALA A 24 -10.48 -4.85 -25.28
C ALA A 24 -10.83 -5.42 -26.65
N GLY A 25 -9.96 -5.18 -27.63
CA GLY A 25 -10.19 -5.59 -29.01
C GLY A 25 -9.55 -4.65 -30.03
N SER A 26 -8.50 -3.93 -29.68
CA SER A 26 -7.79 -2.97 -30.54
C SER A 26 -7.11 -3.57 -31.79
N THR A 27 -7.25 -4.87 -32.04
CA THR A 27 -6.94 -5.48 -33.35
C THR A 27 -8.06 -5.23 -34.33
N PRO A 28 -7.78 -4.74 -35.53
CA PRO A 28 -8.81 -4.55 -36.57
C PRO A 28 -9.55 -5.88 -36.87
N GLY A 29 -10.83 -5.95 -36.46
CA GLY A 29 -11.67 -7.14 -36.65
C GLY A 29 -12.07 -7.90 -35.40
N SER A 30 -11.58 -7.55 -34.20
CA SER A 30 -12.06 -8.13 -32.94
C SER A 30 -13.31 -7.37 -32.45
N MET A 31 -14.32 -8.12 -32.00
CA MET A 31 -15.53 -7.52 -31.42
C MET A 31 -15.14 -6.95 -30.01
N ASP A 32 -15.22 -5.63 -29.90
CA ASP A 32 -15.03 -4.93 -28.63
C ASP A 32 -16.16 -5.36 -27.68
N ALA A 33 -15.78 -5.84 -26.48
CA ALA A 33 -16.72 -6.28 -25.45
C ALA A 33 -17.71 -5.17 -25.06
N ALA A 34 -17.26 -3.91 -25.10
CA ALA A 34 -18.13 -2.75 -24.91
C ALA A 34 -19.27 -2.71 -25.95
N ASN A 35 -18.98 -3.00 -27.21
CA ASN A 35 -20.00 -2.99 -28.27
C ASN A 35 -21.04 -4.09 -28.11
N ILE A 36 -20.71 -5.19 -27.46
CA ILE A 36 -21.65 -6.27 -27.15
C ILE A 36 -22.58 -5.88 -25.99
N MET A 37 -22.07 -5.16 -25.00
CA MET A 37 -22.85 -4.75 -23.83
C MET A 37 -23.71 -3.51 -24.07
N LYS A 38 -23.30 -2.59 -24.95
CA LYS A 38 -24.02 -1.35 -25.26
C LYS A 38 -25.50 -1.53 -25.59
N PRO A 39 -25.93 -2.50 -26.41
CA PRO A 39 -27.35 -2.71 -26.69
C PRO A 39 -28.15 -3.14 -25.46
N ALA A 40 -27.62 -4.05 -24.65
CA ALA A 40 -28.30 -4.56 -23.46
C ALA A 40 -28.42 -3.47 -22.38
N LEU A 41 -27.36 -2.69 -22.14
CA LEU A 41 -27.38 -1.51 -21.26
C LEU A 41 -28.33 -0.43 -21.76
N SER A 42 -28.40 -0.21 -23.11
CA SER A 42 -29.27 0.80 -23.68
C SER A 42 -30.75 0.51 -23.50
N ARG A 43 -31.11 -0.76 -23.53
CA ARG A 43 -32.50 -1.22 -23.40
C ARG A 43 -32.92 -1.44 -21.95
N GLY A 44 -31.97 -1.27 -21.00
CA GLY A 44 -32.22 -1.55 -19.58
C GLY A 44 -32.47 -3.03 -19.30
N LEU A 45 -31.93 -3.92 -20.15
CA LEU A 45 -32.11 -5.38 -20.01
C LEU A 45 -31.20 -5.97 -18.94
N ILE A 46 -30.10 -5.29 -18.57
CA ILE A 46 -29.17 -5.72 -17.56
C ILE A 46 -28.95 -4.61 -16.54
N GLN A 47 -28.85 -4.98 -15.28
CA GLN A 47 -28.42 -4.11 -14.20
C GLN A 47 -26.93 -4.29 -13.99
N CYS A 48 -26.16 -3.19 -14.07
CA CYS A 48 -24.72 -3.23 -14.00
C CYS A 48 -24.17 -2.14 -13.08
N ILE A 49 -23.25 -2.51 -12.22
CA ILE A 49 -22.42 -1.60 -11.42
C ILE A 49 -21.00 -1.75 -11.95
N GLY A 50 -20.40 -0.67 -12.43
CA GLY A 50 -19.01 -0.64 -12.86
C GLY A 50 -18.15 0.13 -11.86
N ALA A 51 -16.98 -0.40 -11.53
CA ALA A 51 -15.96 0.30 -10.75
C ALA A 51 -14.78 0.67 -11.64
N THR A 52 -14.19 1.84 -11.41
CA THR A 52 -13.00 2.31 -12.11
C THR A 52 -12.37 3.49 -11.35
N THR A 53 -11.13 3.84 -11.68
CA THR A 53 -10.50 5.06 -11.17
C THR A 53 -10.99 6.30 -11.94
N LEU A 54 -10.87 7.49 -11.34
CA LEU A 54 -11.31 8.73 -11.98
C LEU A 54 -10.51 9.04 -13.26
N ASP A 55 -9.23 8.71 -13.27
CA ASP A 55 -8.35 8.92 -14.41
C ASP A 55 -8.70 7.99 -15.58
N GLU A 56 -8.93 6.71 -15.28
CA GLU A 56 -9.33 5.74 -16.29
C GLU A 56 -10.76 6.02 -16.81
N TYR A 57 -11.65 6.50 -15.95
CA TYR A 57 -12.96 6.98 -16.37
C TYR A 57 -12.83 8.07 -17.43
N ARG A 58 -12.03 9.12 -17.17
CA ARG A 58 -11.78 10.24 -18.11
C ARG A 58 -11.12 9.78 -19.41
N ASN A 59 -10.18 8.84 -19.29
CA ASN A 59 -9.41 8.37 -20.45
C ASN A 59 -10.19 7.43 -21.37
N SER A 60 -11.08 6.62 -20.82
CA SER A 60 -11.74 5.53 -21.52
C SER A 60 -13.25 5.69 -21.62
N ILE A 61 -13.96 5.84 -20.49
CA ILE A 61 -15.44 5.85 -20.47
C ILE A 61 -16.02 7.19 -20.96
N GLU A 62 -15.48 8.31 -20.49
CA GLU A 62 -15.96 9.65 -20.84
C GLU A 62 -15.79 9.96 -22.32
N LYS A 63 -14.78 9.38 -22.98
CA LYS A 63 -14.57 9.51 -24.43
C LYS A 63 -15.59 8.71 -25.26
N ASP A 64 -16.20 7.68 -24.66
CA ASP A 64 -17.26 6.91 -25.29
C ASP A 64 -18.65 7.41 -24.84
N GLY A 65 -19.15 8.44 -25.51
CA GLY A 65 -20.44 9.05 -25.18
C GLY A 65 -21.65 8.09 -25.23
N ALA A 66 -21.46 6.88 -25.77
CA ALA A 66 -22.48 5.85 -25.73
C ALA A 66 -22.52 5.11 -24.39
N LEU A 67 -21.39 4.91 -23.75
CA LEU A 67 -21.30 4.35 -22.39
C LEU A 67 -21.59 5.41 -21.32
N GLU A 68 -21.01 6.60 -21.46
CA GLU A 68 -21.16 7.69 -20.50
C GLU A 68 -22.65 7.98 -20.17
N ARG A 69 -23.50 8.00 -21.19
CA ARG A 69 -24.93 8.29 -21.00
C ARG A 69 -25.73 7.18 -20.33
N ARG A 70 -25.13 6.01 -20.09
CA ARG A 70 -25.82 4.84 -19.53
C ARG A 70 -25.43 4.52 -18.12
N PHE A 71 -24.31 5.07 -17.68
CA PHE A 71 -23.86 4.94 -16.30
C PHE A 71 -24.09 6.24 -15.54
N GLN A 72 -24.78 6.14 -14.40
CA GLN A 72 -24.83 7.24 -13.46
C GLN A 72 -23.53 7.27 -12.66
N ARG A 73 -22.83 8.40 -12.68
CA ARG A 73 -21.60 8.59 -11.89
C ARG A 73 -21.91 8.67 -10.41
N VAL A 74 -21.28 7.82 -9.64
CA VAL A 74 -21.28 7.84 -8.18
C VAL A 74 -19.84 7.97 -7.71
N MET A 75 -19.51 9.09 -7.08
CA MET A 75 -18.17 9.31 -6.53
C MET A 75 -18.07 8.62 -5.18
N VAL A 76 -17.04 7.80 -5.01
CA VAL A 76 -16.68 7.17 -3.75
C VAL A 76 -15.41 7.84 -3.26
N GLU A 77 -15.54 8.62 -2.20
CA GLU A 77 -14.41 9.35 -1.63
C GLU A 77 -13.61 8.46 -0.67
N PRO A 78 -12.28 8.69 -0.53
CA PRO A 78 -11.48 8.03 0.48
C PRO A 78 -12.01 8.31 1.89
N SER A 79 -11.93 7.33 2.78
CA SER A 79 -12.31 7.53 4.17
C SER A 79 -11.33 8.46 4.89
N THR A 80 -11.81 9.14 5.92
CA THR A 80 -10.99 9.92 6.84
C THR A 80 -10.21 9.01 7.79
N ALA A 81 -9.23 9.56 8.51
CA ALA A 81 -8.48 8.80 9.51
C ALA A 81 -9.39 8.26 10.64
N GLU A 82 -10.38 9.05 11.05
CA GLU A 82 -11.34 8.66 12.10
C GLU A 82 -12.23 7.51 11.61
N GLU A 83 -12.83 7.63 10.43
CA GLU A 83 -13.62 6.56 9.80
C GLU A 83 -12.80 5.30 9.54
N THR A 84 -11.53 5.46 9.15
CA THR A 84 -10.62 4.33 8.96
C THR A 84 -10.36 3.58 10.26
N LEU A 85 -10.20 4.30 11.38
CA LEU A 85 -10.05 3.68 12.69
C LEU A 85 -11.30 2.86 13.07
N GLU A 86 -12.50 3.39 12.81
CA GLU A 86 -13.76 2.65 12.98
C GLU A 86 -13.82 1.39 12.12
N ILE A 87 -13.38 1.50 10.85
CA ILE A 87 -13.32 0.35 9.95
C ILE A 87 -12.37 -0.72 10.53
N LEU A 88 -11.17 -0.33 10.98
CA LEU A 88 -10.21 -1.26 11.58
C LEU A 88 -10.79 -1.96 12.82
N HIS A 89 -11.49 -1.23 13.68
CA HIS A 89 -12.18 -1.83 14.85
C HIS A 89 -13.22 -2.88 14.43
N ASN A 90 -13.98 -2.62 13.36
CA ASN A 90 -15.03 -3.53 12.90
C ASN A 90 -14.47 -4.80 12.22
N ILE A 91 -13.31 -4.72 11.58
CA ILE A 91 -12.69 -5.88 10.92
C ILE A 91 -11.66 -6.60 11.80
N LYS A 92 -11.26 -6.01 12.93
CA LYS A 92 -10.24 -6.48 13.87
C LYS A 92 -10.36 -7.97 14.16
N GLU A 93 -11.53 -8.43 14.60
CA GLU A 93 -11.75 -9.82 15.01
C GLU A 93 -11.43 -10.83 13.91
N ARG A 94 -11.77 -10.49 12.65
CA ARG A 94 -11.48 -11.36 11.49
C ARG A 94 -10.00 -11.51 11.24
N TYR A 95 -9.23 -10.43 11.40
CA TYR A 95 -7.78 -10.45 11.25
C TYR A 95 -7.08 -11.11 12.44
N GLU A 96 -7.61 -10.93 13.66
CA GLU A 96 -7.15 -11.63 14.86
C GLU A 96 -7.32 -13.16 14.73
N ASP A 97 -8.44 -13.59 14.19
CA ASP A 97 -8.72 -15.01 13.94
C ASP A 97 -7.85 -15.56 12.80
N HIS A 98 -7.63 -14.77 11.74
CA HIS A 98 -6.84 -15.20 10.58
C HIS A 98 -5.34 -15.36 10.91
N HIS A 99 -4.78 -14.40 11.63
CA HIS A 99 -3.36 -14.39 11.98
C HIS A 99 -3.05 -14.99 13.36
N HIS A 100 -4.06 -15.43 14.12
CA HIS A 100 -3.92 -15.95 15.48
C HIS A 100 -3.19 -14.98 16.43
N VAL A 101 -3.46 -13.67 16.29
CA VAL A 101 -2.90 -12.59 17.11
C VAL A 101 -4.02 -11.79 17.79
N ARG A 102 -3.64 -10.84 18.65
CA ARG A 102 -4.54 -9.87 19.26
C ARG A 102 -4.01 -8.46 19.04
N TYR A 103 -4.79 -7.58 18.43
CA TYR A 103 -4.39 -6.19 18.23
C TYR A 103 -4.81 -5.31 19.41
N THR A 104 -3.89 -4.49 19.91
CA THR A 104 -4.21 -3.44 20.88
C THR A 104 -4.86 -2.24 20.17
N ASP A 105 -5.63 -1.43 20.91
CA ASP A 105 -6.19 -0.19 20.37
C ASP A 105 -5.10 0.81 19.95
N ASP A 106 -3.95 0.77 20.63
CA ASP A 106 -2.79 1.60 20.28
C ASP A 106 -2.15 1.11 18.96
N ALA A 107 -2.15 -0.19 18.68
CA ALA A 107 -1.71 -0.73 17.41
C ALA A 107 -2.63 -0.28 16.26
N LEU A 108 -3.96 -0.33 16.44
CA LEU A 108 -4.91 0.14 15.44
C LEU A 108 -4.72 1.62 15.12
N LYS A 109 -4.57 2.45 16.16
CA LYS A 109 -4.26 3.88 15.98
C LYS A 109 -2.92 4.08 15.27
N ALA A 110 -1.89 3.30 15.63
CA ALA A 110 -0.60 3.37 14.96
C ALA A 110 -0.69 2.98 13.48
N CYS A 111 -1.51 1.97 13.11
CA CYS A 111 -1.75 1.63 11.71
C CYS A 111 -2.31 2.83 10.93
N VAL A 112 -3.28 3.56 11.47
CA VAL A 112 -3.84 4.74 10.82
C VAL A 112 -2.82 5.88 10.78
N ASP A 113 -2.26 6.27 11.91
CA ASP A 113 -1.40 7.44 12.03
C ASP A 113 -0.10 7.31 11.23
N LEU A 114 0.57 6.15 11.31
CA LEU A 114 1.84 5.94 10.64
C LEU A 114 1.68 5.78 9.13
N THR A 115 0.66 5.04 8.69
CA THR A 115 0.41 4.92 7.24
C THR A 115 -0.07 6.25 6.65
N GLY A 116 -0.87 7.03 7.39
CA GLY A 116 -1.27 8.38 6.98
C GLY A 116 -0.10 9.32 6.75
N ARG A 117 0.93 9.19 7.59
CA ARG A 117 2.11 10.04 7.58
C ARG A 117 3.16 9.63 6.56
N TYR A 118 3.40 8.33 6.41
CA TYR A 118 4.54 7.80 5.67
C TYR A 118 4.19 7.12 4.35
N ILE A 119 2.92 6.73 4.14
CA ILE A 119 2.44 6.13 2.88
C ILE A 119 1.52 7.13 2.18
N THR A 120 2.04 7.86 1.20
CA THR A 120 1.32 8.90 0.44
C THR A 120 0.73 8.39 -0.87
N GLU A 121 1.25 7.28 -1.40
CA GLU A 121 0.86 6.73 -2.70
C GLU A 121 -0.51 6.04 -2.70
N ARG A 122 -0.99 5.63 -1.51
CA ARG A 122 -2.25 4.92 -1.33
C ARG A 122 -3.22 5.73 -0.46
N GLN A 123 -4.51 5.50 -0.68
CA GLN A 123 -5.58 6.16 0.07
C GLN A 123 -6.04 5.31 1.26
N TYR A 124 -6.75 5.94 2.20
CA TYR A 124 -7.51 5.24 3.21
C TYR A 124 -8.79 4.63 2.61
N PRO A 125 -9.28 3.50 3.14
CA PRO A 125 -8.75 2.72 4.28
C PRO A 125 -7.64 1.73 3.90
N ASP A 126 -7.39 1.47 2.62
CA ASP A 126 -6.55 0.41 2.06
C ASP A 126 -5.17 0.31 2.73
N LYS A 127 -4.42 1.42 2.76
CA LYS A 127 -3.07 1.44 3.35
C LYS A 127 -3.02 1.08 4.84
N ALA A 128 -4.08 1.36 5.59
CA ALA A 128 -4.14 1.03 7.01
C ALA A 128 -4.53 -0.44 7.22
N ILE A 129 -5.36 -0.99 6.35
CA ILE A 129 -5.73 -2.41 6.32
C ILE A 129 -4.52 -3.26 5.92
N ASP A 130 -3.77 -2.85 4.90
CA ASP A 130 -2.53 -3.52 4.50
C ASP A 130 -1.51 -3.58 5.65
N ALA A 131 -1.35 -2.47 6.38
CA ALA A 131 -0.46 -2.45 7.53
C ALA A 131 -0.93 -3.37 8.66
N LEU A 132 -2.25 -3.44 8.91
CA LEU A 132 -2.84 -4.34 9.90
C LEU A 132 -2.58 -5.80 9.54
N ASP A 133 -2.80 -6.16 8.27
CA ASP A 133 -2.59 -7.51 7.75
C ASP A 133 -1.12 -7.93 7.84
N GLU A 134 -0.22 -7.10 7.35
CA GLU A 134 1.23 -7.35 7.38
C GLU A 134 1.79 -7.48 8.79
N VAL A 135 1.32 -6.64 9.74
CA VAL A 135 1.75 -6.70 11.14
C VAL A 135 1.28 -8.01 11.78
N GLY A 136 0.02 -8.40 11.57
CA GLY A 136 -0.51 -9.65 12.10
C GLY A 136 0.25 -10.85 11.59
N SER A 137 0.47 -10.91 10.29
CA SER A 137 1.25 -11.97 9.64
C SER A 137 2.68 -12.04 10.19
N ARG A 138 3.35 -10.90 10.33
CA ARG A 138 4.73 -10.84 10.81
C ARG A 138 4.87 -11.28 12.26
N VAL A 139 3.99 -10.81 13.15
CA VAL A 139 4.01 -11.20 14.57
C VAL A 139 3.72 -12.68 14.71
N HIS A 140 2.75 -13.22 13.98
CA HIS A 140 2.48 -14.63 13.93
C HIS A 140 3.73 -15.45 13.51
N LEU A 141 4.39 -15.06 12.42
CA LEU A 141 5.59 -15.75 11.92
C LEU A 141 6.79 -15.67 12.88
N GLN A 142 6.95 -14.56 13.60
CA GLN A 142 8.04 -14.37 14.55
C GLN A 142 7.86 -15.24 15.80
N HIS A 143 6.63 -15.46 16.21
CA HIS A 143 6.29 -16.22 17.44
C HIS A 143 5.79 -17.63 17.16
N ALA A 144 5.59 -18.01 15.90
CA ALA A 144 5.24 -19.39 15.51
C ALA A 144 6.40 -20.33 15.85
N VAL A 145 6.41 -20.84 17.08
CA VAL A 145 7.33 -21.89 17.48
C VAL A 145 6.83 -23.20 16.87
N ILE A 146 7.50 -23.64 15.82
CA ILE A 146 7.19 -24.96 15.22
C ILE A 146 7.43 -26.04 16.29
N PRO A 147 6.41 -26.83 16.65
CA PRO A 147 6.56 -27.88 17.65
C PRO A 147 7.73 -28.79 17.29
N PRO A 148 8.58 -29.20 18.27
CA PRO A 148 9.69 -30.10 18.01
C PRO A 148 9.26 -31.43 17.33
N ALA A 149 8.04 -31.89 17.63
CA ALA A 149 7.45 -33.07 17.02
C ALA A 149 7.32 -32.95 15.48
N ILE A 150 7.00 -31.77 14.94
CA ILE A 150 6.91 -31.52 13.50
C ILE A 150 8.32 -31.59 12.89
N ILE A 151 9.28 -30.89 13.51
CA ILE A 151 10.67 -30.86 13.05
C ILE A 151 11.28 -32.27 13.04
N ASP A 152 11.00 -33.08 14.06
CA ASP A 152 11.52 -34.44 14.15
C ASP A 152 10.87 -35.35 13.10
N LYS A 153 9.58 -35.20 12.83
CA LYS A 153 8.90 -35.92 11.74
C LYS A 153 9.42 -35.56 10.36
N GLU A 154 9.72 -34.28 10.11
CA GLU A 154 10.36 -33.85 8.84
C GLU A 154 11.74 -34.49 8.66
N LYS A 155 12.52 -34.63 9.75
CA LYS A 155 13.80 -35.34 9.71
C LYS A 155 13.63 -36.83 9.39
N GLU A 156 12.63 -37.50 10.02
CA GLU A 156 12.33 -38.89 9.74
C GLU A 156 11.92 -39.12 8.27
N ILE A 157 11.12 -38.22 7.70
CA ILE A 157 10.72 -38.25 6.28
C ILE A 157 11.95 -38.14 5.38
N ARG A 158 12.84 -37.14 5.63
CA ARG A 158 14.07 -36.98 4.86
C ARG A 158 14.99 -38.19 4.93
N GLN A 159 15.08 -38.86 6.10
CA GLN A 159 15.85 -40.08 6.27
C GLN A 159 15.22 -41.26 5.50
N ALA A 160 13.91 -41.39 5.54
CA ALA A 160 13.19 -42.41 4.79
C ALA A 160 13.36 -42.23 3.27
N GLU A 161 13.34 -40.99 2.81
CA GLU A 161 13.57 -40.66 1.41
C GLU A 161 15.01 -40.94 0.95
N GLN A 162 16.01 -40.68 1.79
CA GLN A 162 17.41 -41.02 1.50
C GLN A 162 17.61 -42.50 1.41
N LEU A 163 17.03 -43.30 2.36
CA LEU A 163 17.11 -44.73 2.37
C LEU A 163 16.38 -45.38 1.18
N LYS A 164 15.23 -44.83 0.80
CA LYS A 164 14.49 -45.24 -0.40
C LYS A 164 15.35 -45.05 -1.65
N ASN A 165 15.98 -43.87 -1.80
CA ASN A 165 16.83 -43.57 -2.96
C ASN A 165 18.09 -44.47 -2.99
N ALA A 166 18.69 -44.77 -1.84
CA ALA A 166 19.83 -45.67 -1.75
C ALA A 166 19.44 -47.10 -2.15
N ALA A 167 18.34 -47.65 -1.59
CA ALA A 167 17.84 -48.97 -1.95
C ALA A 167 17.47 -49.07 -3.45
N ALA A 168 16.91 -48.01 -4.03
CA ALA A 168 16.63 -47.97 -5.46
C ALA A 168 17.90 -47.95 -6.32
N ALA A 169 18.98 -47.30 -5.86
CA ALA A 169 20.29 -47.28 -6.55
C ALA A 169 20.93 -48.70 -6.49
N ASP A 170 20.74 -49.39 -5.40
CA ASP A 170 21.24 -50.78 -5.23
C ASP A 170 20.31 -51.84 -5.89
N GLN A 171 19.28 -51.42 -6.62
CA GLN A 171 18.27 -52.26 -7.30
C GLN A 171 17.47 -53.17 -6.40
N ASP A 172 17.45 -52.89 -5.10
CA ASP A 172 16.58 -53.61 -4.12
C ASP A 172 15.21 -52.92 -4.08
N PHE A 173 14.36 -53.31 -5.00
CA PHE A 173 13.02 -52.72 -5.17
C PHE A 173 12.05 -53.09 -4.05
N GLU A 174 12.26 -54.20 -3.38
CA GLU A 174 11.41 -54.63 -2.27
C GLU A 174 11.67 -53.76 -1.04
N LEU A 175 12.94 -53.48 -0.75
CA LEU A 175 13.36 -52.58 0.30
C LEU A 175 12.97 -51.12 -0.02
N ALA A 176 13.13 -50.66 -1.26
CA ALA A 176 12.71 -49.35 -1.70
C ALA A 176 11.19 -49.13 -1.57
N ALA A 177 10.37 -50.17 -1.84
CA ALA A 177 8.93 -50.13 -1.65
C ALA A 177 8.55 -49.99 -0.15
N SER A 178 9.23 -50.72 0.74
CA SER A 178 9.01 -50.62 2.18
C SER A 178 9.31 -49.21 2.74
N TYR A 179 10.39 -48.57 2.28
CA TYR A 179 10.72 -47.17 2.66
C TYR A 179 9.74 -46.15 2.07
N ARG A 180 9.20 -46.41 0.88
CA ARG A 180 8.13 -45.58 0.31
C ARG A 180 6.86 -45.65 1.15
N ASP A 181 6.44 -46.84 1.57
CA ASP A 181 5.26 -46.99 2.41
C ASP A 181 5.47 -46.31 3.76
N ARG A 182 6.68 -46.39 4.32
CA ARG A 182 7.05 -45.67 5.54
C ARG A 182 7.01 -44.16 5.34
N GLN A 183 7.53 -43.66 4.22
CA GLN A 183 7.48 -42.23 3.86
C GLN A 183 6.02 -41.75 3.81
N CYS A 184 5.14 -42.45 3.11
CA CYS A 184 3.70 -42.11 3.03
C CYS A 184 3.01 -42.09 4.40
N GLN A 185 3.35 -43.00 5.29
CA GLN A 185 2.81 -43.02 6.66
C GLN A 185 3.26 -41.79 7.44
N LEU A 186 4.55 -41.47 7.40
CA LEU A 186 5.13 -40.29 8.07
C LEU A 186 4.56 -38.98 7.53
N GLU A 187 4.35 -38.87 6.21
CA GLU A 187 3.70 -37.71 5.58
C GLU A 187 2.23 -37.56 6.04
N ALA A 188 1.50 -38.65 6.19
CA ALA A 188 0.14 -38.62 6.73
C ALA A 188 0.09 -38.19 8.20
N GLU A 189 1.06 -38.65 9.01
CA GLU A 189 1.22 -38.24 10.41
C GLU A 189 1.60 -36.77 10.51
N LEU A 190 2.53 -36.31 9.68
CA LEU A 190 2.93 -34.90 9.61
C LEU A 190 1.74 -34.00 9.26
N LYS A 191 0.93 -34.44 8.29
CA LYS A 191 -0.27 -33.69 7.90
C LYS A 191 -1.24 -33.52 9.07
N LYS A 192 -1.47 -34.57 9.84
CA LYS A 192 -2.32 -34.52 11.04
C LYS A 192 -1.74 -33.60 12.10
N LEU A 193 -0.44 -33.70 12.38
CA LEU A 193 0.23 -32.83 13.34
C LEU A 193 0.16 -31.36 12.92
N ASN A 194 0.27 -31.05 11.62
CA ASN A 194 0.10 -29.70 11.12
C ASN A 194 -1.36 -29.18 11.22
N GLU A 195 -2.34 -30.07 10.98
CA GLU A 195 -3.76 -29.76 11.17
C GLU A 195 -4.07 -29.53 12.66
N ASP A 196 -3.56 -30.36 13.54
CA ASP A 196 -3.71 -30.24 15.00
C ASP A 196 -3.01 -28.97 15.52
N TRP A 197 -1.85 -28.64 14.97
CA TRP A 197 -1.13 -27.40 15.30
C TRP A 197 -1.87 -26.16 14.81
N ALA A 198 -2.40 -26.18 13.60
CA ALA A 198 -3.19 -25.08 13.05
C ALA A 198 -4.52 -24.85 13.80
N THR A 199 -5.10 -25.93 14.38
CA THR A 199 -6.36 -25.85 15.12
C THR A 199 -6.18 -25.74 16.64
N GLY A 200 -5.00 -26.06 17.16
CA GLY A 200 -4.75 -26.24 18.60
C GLY A 200 -4.25 -25.02 19.36
N ASP A 201 -4.00 -23.89 18.71
CA ASP A 201 -3.37 -22.74 19.36
C ASP A 201 -4.38 -21.69 19.86
N ASP A 202 -5.44 -22.15 20.51
CA ASP A 202 -6.45 -21.25 21.14
C ASP A 202 -5.97 -20.63 22.48
N GLY A 203 -4.71 -20.88 22.88
CA GLY A 203 -4.22 -20.59 24.24
C GLY A 203 -3.33 -19.35 24.40
N GLN A 204 -2.59 -18.94 23.41
CA GLN A 204 -1.64 -17.80 23.50
C GLN A 204 -1.59 -17.00 22.21
N ARG A 205 -2.64 -16.22 21.95
CA ARG A 205 -2.58 -15.22 20.87
C ARG A 205 -1.59 -14.14 21.28
N GLU A 206 -0.54 -13.97 20.49
CA GLU A 206 0.44 -12.91 20.69
C GLU A 206 -0.21 -11.54 20.50
N THR A 207 0.22 -10.59 21.32
CA THR A 207 -0.35 -9.24 21.29
C THR A 207 0.48 -8.35 20.40
N VAL A 208 -0.16 -7.78 19.39
CA VAL A 208 0.43 -6.79 18.48
C VAL A 208 0.36 -5.40 19.14
N ASP A 209 1.47 -4.73 19.25
CA ASP A 209 1.56 -3.38 19.80
C ASP A 209 1.94 -2.32 18.76
N SER A 210 2.02 -1.06 19.19
CA SER A 210 2.39 0.05 18.32
C SER A 210 3.84 -0.02 17.82
N ALA A 211 4.73 -0.72 18.52
CA ALA A 211 6.13 -0.88 18.11
C ALA A 211 6.23 -1.87 16.94
N ASP A 212 5.42 -2.92 16.94
CA ASP A 212 5.34 -3.88 15.82
C ASP A 212 4.84 -3.19 14.55
N VAL A 213 3.82 -2.35 14.68
CA VAL A 213 3.31 -1.53 13.56
C VAL A 213 4.40 -0.60 13.02
N ALA A 214 5.15 0.06 13.89
CA ALA A 214 6.25 0.94 13.48
C ALA A 214 7.35 0.18 12.72
N ASN A 215 7.67 -1.06 13.16
CA ASN A 215 8.61 -1.95 12.48
C ASN A 215 8.14 -2.28 11.06
N VAL A 216 6.87 -2.61 10.90
CA VAL A 216 6.29 -2.97 9.60
C VAL A 216 6.27 -1.76 8.68
N VAL A 217 5.76 -0.62 9.13
CA VAL A 217 5.75 0.62 8.34
C VAL A 217 7.17 1.05 7.95
N SER A 218 8.16 0.85 8.83
CA SER A 218 9.58 1.06 8.50
C SER A 218 10.04 0.17 7.34
N THR A 219 9.64 -1.09 7.34
CA THR A 219 9.99 -2.02 6.26
C THR A 219 9.28 -1.67 4.95
N MET A 220 7.99 -1.33 5.01
CA MET A 220 7.18 -0.95 3.83
C MET A 220 7.69 0.33 3.16
N THR A 221 8.12 1.31 3.96
CA THR A 221 8.52 2.64 3.47
C THR A 221 10.02 2.81 3.29
N GLY A 222 10.84 1.91 3.85
CA GLY A 222 12.30 2.07 3.90
C GLY A 222 12.79 3.15 4.88
N ILE A 223 11.89 3.75 5.67
CA ILE A 223 12.25 4.80 6.64
C ILE A 223 12.75 4.15 7.93
N PRO A 224 13.90 4.56 8.49
CA PRO A 224 14.44 3.97 9.72
C PRO A 224 13.46 4.01 10.90
N LEU A 225 13.34 2.90 11.63
CA LEU A 225 12.42 2.74 12.76
C LEU A 225 12.56 3.84 13.82
N GLN A 226 13.78 4.24 14.13
CA GLN A 226 14.07 5.30 15.10
C GLN A 226 13.35 6.62 14.76
N ARG A 227 13.18 6.91 13.46
CA ARG A 227 12.46 8.10 12.98
C ARG A 227 10.94 7.96 13.06
N ILE A 228 10.43 6.75 12.95
CA ILE A 228 8.99 6.46 13.03
C ILE A 228 8.53 6.45 14.49
N SER A 229 9.32 5.85 15.39
CA SER A 229 8.99 5.72 16.81
C SER A 229 9.25 6.98 17.64
N GLU A 230 10.10 7.92 17.14
CA GLU A 230 10.41 9.16 17.84
C GLU A 230 9.20 10.10 17.87
N LYS A 231 8.84 10.59 19.05
CA LYS A 231 7.74 11.55 19.17
C LYS A 231 8.07 12.81 18.36
N GLU A 232 7.11 13.25 17.56
CA GLU A 232 7.27 14.42 16.69
C GLU A 232 7.72 15.68 17.46
N SER A 233 7.26 15.80 18.70
CA SER A 233 7.66 16.90 19.60
C SER A 233 9.17 16.92 19.87
N ASP A 234 9.81 15.77 20.03
CA ASP A 234 11.23 15.67 20.33
C ASP A 234 12.08 15.94 19.08
N ARG A 235 11.62 15.49 17.92
CA ARG A 235 12.23 15.83 16.63
C ARG A 235 12.19 17.34 16.37
N LEU A 236 11.03 17.96 16.59
CA LEU A 236 10.86 19.41 16.41
C LEU A 236 11.71 20.24 17.37
N ARG A 237 11.96 19.75 18.60
CA ARG A 237 12.87 20.40 19.54
C ARG A 237 14.31 20.38 19.05
N ARG A 238 14.78 19.23 18.53
CA ARG A 238 16.15 19.04 18.04
C ARG A 238 16.39 19.60 16.64
N LEU A 239 15.33 19.88 15.87
CA LEU A 239 15.43 20.34 14.48
C LEU A 239 16.36 21.55 14.33
N GLY A 240 16.30 22.51 15.26
CA GLY A 240 17.16 23.70 15.24
C GLY A 240 18.64 23.35 15.43
N GLU A 241 18.95 22.46 16.36
CA GLU A 241 20.31 22.00 16.64
C GLU A 241 20.88 21.19 15.47
N CYS A 242 20.09 20.25 14.91
CA CYS A 242 20.50 19.44 13.77
C CYS A 242 20.80 20.31 12.53
N LEU A 243 19.93 21.29 12.24
CA LEU A 243 20.15 22.23 11.13
C LEU A 243 21.36 23.12 11.35
N ASN A 244 21.58 23.64 12.57
CA ASN A 244 22.75 24.47 12.87
C ASN A 244 24.07 23.67 12.81
N ASN A 245 24.05 22.40 13.12
CA ASN A 245 25.21 21.52 12.96
C ASN A 245 25.52 21.22 11.48
N SER A 246 24.49 21.17 10.64
CA SER A 246 24.62 20.85 9.22
C SER A 246 24.89 22.06 8.33
N VAL A 247 24.33 23.21 8.68
CA VAL A 247 24.39 24.46 7.89
C VAL A 247 25.06 25.56 8.70
N ILE A 248 26.32 25.82 8.41
CA ILE A 248 27.15 26.78 9.13
C ILE A 248 26.83 28.21 8.68
N ALA A 249 26.83 29.16 9.61
CA ALA A 249 26.68 30.60 9.39
C ALA A 249 25.32 31.07 8.86
N GLN A 250 24.24 30.30 9.08
CA GLN A 250 22.85 30.69 8.71
C GLN A 250 21.87 30.64 9.90
N GLU A 251 22.34 30.82 11.11
CA GLU A 251 21.58 30.66 12.35
C GLU A 251 20.27 31.45 12.36
N LYS A 252 20.28 32.72 11.91
CA LYS A 252 19.08 33.57 11.85
C LYS A 252 18.03 33.07 10.88
N ALA A 253 18.44 32.45 9.78
CA ALA A 253 17.53 31.86 8.78
C ALA A 253 16.94 30.56 9.34
N ILE A 254 17.76 29.71 9.93
CA ILE A 254 17.36 28.46 10.56
C ILE A 254 16.34 28.72 11.68
N ASP A 255 16.63 29.67 12.59
CA ASP A 255 15.72 30.02 13.69
C ASP A 255 14.33 30.44 13.19
N LYS A 256 14.25 31.25 12.11
CA LYS A 256 12.97 31.66 11.56
C LYS A 256 12.19 30.51 10.98
N VAL A 257 12.84 29.61 10.25
CA VAL A 257 12.23 28.43 9.66
C VAL A 257 11.73 27.48 10.73
N VAL A 258 12.59 27.12 11.70
CA VAL A 258 12.29 26.20 12.81
C VAL A 258 11.12 26.72 13.64
N ARG A 259 11.13 27.99 14.05
CA ARG A 259 10.02 28.59 14.83
C ARG A 259 8.70 28.58 14.07
N SER A 260 8.73 28.79 12.75
CA SER A 260 7.51 28.73 11.93
C SER A 260 6.94 27.33 11.87
N ILE A 261 7.79 26.32 11.68
CA ILE A 261 7.42 24.91 11.64
C ILE A 261 6.87 24.46 13.00
N GLN A 262 7.58 24.76 14.10
CA GLN A 262 7.16 24.43 15.46
C GLN A 262 5.80 25.05 15.80
N ARG A 263 5.57 26.33 15.43
CA ARG A 263 4.31 27.00 15.69
C ARG A 263 3.14 26.35 14.95
N ASN A 264 3.35 25.94 13.71
CA ASN A 264 2.30 25.30 12.93
C ASN A 264 1.94 23.91 13.50
N ARG A 265 2.95 23.13 13.86
CA ARG A 265 2.77 21.77 14.42
C ARG A 265 2.20 21.73 15.85
N LEU A 266 2.31 22.83 16.61
CA LEU A 266 1.65 22.97 17.91
C LEU A 266 0.15 23.27 17.81
N GLY A 267 -0.45 23.11 16.63
CA GLY A 267 -1.90 23.31 16.43
C GLY A 267 -2.35 24.79 16.38
N LEU A 268 -1.41 25.73 16.35
CA LEU A 268 -1.70 27.16 16.20
C LEU A 268 -1.97 27.60 14.75
N GLY A 269 -1.89 26.67 13.80
CA GLY A 269 -2.22 26.84 12.39
C GLY A 269 -3.53 26.12 12.01
N SER A 270 -4.21 26.58 10.97
CA SER A 270 -5.37 25.86 10.41
C SER A 270 -4.90 24.58 9.68
N HIS A 271 -5.64 23.47 9.87
CA HIS A 271 -5.33 22.17 9.29
C HIS A 271 -5.21 22.15 7.74
N ASN A 272 -5.84 23.11 7.07
CA ASN A 272 -5.86 23.21 5.61
C ASN A 272 -4.78 24.13 5.02
N ARG A 273 -3.76 24.52 5.81
CA ARG A 273 -2.66 25.37 5.33
C ARG A 273 -1.33 24.62 5.37
N PRO A 274 -0.43 24.89 4.41
CA PRO A 274 0.91 24.33 4.43
C PRO A 274 1.64 24.71 5.72
N ILE A 275 2.56 23.85 6.17
CA ILE A 275 3.34 24.05 7.39
C ILE A 275 4.10 25.39 7.39
N GLY A 276 4.55 25.82 6.23
CA GLY A 276 5.17 27.12 6.04
C GLY A 276 5.47 27.40 4.58
N VAL A 277 5.39 28.68 4.21
CA VAL A 277 5.84 29.16 2.90
C VAL A 277 7.02 30.10 3.14
N PHE A 278 8.19 29.76 2.60
CA PHE A 278 9.43 30.48 2.84
C PHE A 278 10.03 30.99 1.54
N MET A 279 10.55 32.21 1.55
CA MET A 279 11.33 32.76 0.48
C MET A 279 12.76 33.04 0.97
N PHE A 280 13.74 32.30 0.45
CA PHE A 280 15.14 32.50 0.78
C PHE A 280 15.77 33.53 -0.14
N LEU A 281 16.14 34.69 0.40
CA LEU A 281 16.75 35.81 -0.32
C LEU A 281 18.23 35.89 0.05
N GLY A 282 19.09 36.01 -0.96
CA GLY A 282 20.54 36.15 -0.77
C GLY A 282 21.32 35.94 -2.08
N PRO A 283 22.61 36.29 -2.11
CA PRO A 283 23.48 36.07 -3.27
C PRO A 283 23.58 34.63 -3.70
N THR A 284 24.11 34.38 -4.90
CA THR A 284 24.37 33.01 -5.37
C THR A 284 25.47 32.38 -4.51
N GLY A 285 25.35 31.09 -4.24
CA GLY A 285 26.38 30.34 -3.48
C GLY A 285 26.27 30.37 -1.95
N VAL A 286 25.33 31.13 -1.35
CA VAL A 286 25.20 31.25 0.12
C VAL A 286 24.47 30.05 0.80
N GLY A 287 24.13 29.00 0.06
CA GLY A 287 23.54 27.79 0.62
C GLY A 287 22.01 27.74 0.70
N LYS A 288 21.27 28.56 -0.05
CA LYS A 288 19.78 28.56 -0.04
C LYS A 288 19.18 27.19 -0.34
N THR A 289 19.61 26.58 -1.42
CA THR A 289 19.16 25.22 -1.82
C THR A 289 19.64 24.16 -0.84
N TYR A 290 20.86 24.30 -0.32
CA TYR A 290 21.41 23.37 0.66
C TYR A 290 20.62 23.39 1.97
N LEU A 291 20.21 24.57 2.45
CA LEU A 291 19.34 24.66 3.63
C LEU A 291 17.99 23.98 3.41
N ALA A 292 17.39 24.14 2.21
CA ALA A 292 16.13 23.46 1.88
C ALA A 292 16.29 21.94 1.82
N GLN A 293 17.39 21.43 1.24
CA GLN A 293 17.69 20.00 1.20
C GLN A 293 17.90 19.41 2.60
N ARG A 294 18.66 20.13 3.46
CA ARG A 294 18.87 19.69 4.85
C ARG A 294 17.58 19.73 5.65
N LEU A 295 16.73 20.72 5.43
CA LEU A 295 15.41 20.76 6.05
C LEU A 295 14.55 19.56 5.63
N ALA A 296 14.52 19.22 4.36
CA ALA A 296 13.79 18.06 3.84
C ALA A 296 14.33 16.76 4.46
N GLU A 297 15.64 16.59 4.50
CA GLU A 297 16.31 15.42 5.10
C GLU A 297 15.98 15.28 6.59
N GLU A 298 15.96 16.36 7.35
CA GLU A 298 15.61 16.34 8.79
C GLU A 298 14.10 16.12 9.01
N MET A 299 13.26 16.70 8.15
CA MET A 299 11.80 16.57 8.28
C MET A 299 11.27 15.22 7.79
N PHE A 300 11.77 14.71 6.66
CA PHE A 300 11.20 13.55 5.97
C PHE A 300 12.14 12.35 5.88
N GLY A 301 13.40 12.50 6.24
CA GLY A 301 14.35 11.38 6.35
C GLY A 301 15.23 11.16 5.14
N THR A 302 14.85 11.63 3.96
CA THR A 302 15.61 11.48 2.73
C THR A 302 15.76 12.82 2.01
N LYS A 303 16.86 12.99 1.26
CA LYS A 303 17.05 14.17 0.40
C LYS A 303 16.08 14.19 -0.76
N ASP A 304 15.65 13.02 -1.18
CA ASP A 304 14.75 12.81 -2.33
C ASP A 304 13.28 13.16 -2.00
N ALA A 305 12.95 13.36 -0.70
CA ALA A 305 11.65 13.88 -0.29
C ALA A 305 11.40 15.36 -0.67
N MET A 306 12.34 16.00 -1.38
CA MET A 306 12.23 17.35 -1.86
C MET A 306 11.97 17.38 -3.38
N ILE A 307 10.80 17.85 -3.80
CA ILE A 307 10.54 18.17 -5.21
C ILE A 307 11.24 19.48 -5.54
N ARG A 308 12.23 19.41 -6.42
CA ARG A 308 12.97 20.59 -6.88
C ARG A 308 12.56 20.96 -8.31
N ILE A 309 12.04 22.17 -8.49
CA ILE A 309 11.72 22.73 -9.80
C ILE A 309 12.63 23.91 -10.05
N ASP A 310 13.42 23.86 -11.10
CA ASP A 310 14.29 24.96 -11.52
C ASP A 310 13.59 25.76 -12.61
N MET A 311 13.09 26.94 -12.26
CA MET A 311 12.32 27.77 -13.19
C MET A 311 13.15 28.30 -14.37
N SER A 312 14.48 28.21 -14.34
CA SER A 312 15.32 28.55 -15.49
C SER A 312 15.14 27.56 -16.65
N GLU A 313 14.78 26.33 -16.38
CA GLU A 313 14.48 25.32 -17.40
C GLU A 313 13.14 25.56 -18.11
N TYR A 314 12.27 26.38 -17.50
CA TYR A 314 10.92 26.68 -17.98
C TYR A 314 10.78 28.09 -18.54
N SER A 315 11.89 28.76 -18.85
CA SER A 315 11.89 30.15 -19.36
C SER A 315 11.32 30.31 -20.77
N GLU A 316 11.22 29.23 -21.56
CA GLU A 316 10.61 29.22 -22.89
C GLU A 316 9.10 29.02 -22.84
N LYS A 317 8.35 29.72 -23.70
CA LYS A 317 6.87 29.73 -23.73
C LYS A 317 6.21 28.34 -23.88
N PHE A 318 6.91 27.36 -24.40
CA PHE A 318 6.39 26.00 -24.60
C PHE A 318 6.63 25.07 -23.40
N ASN A 319 7.47 25.45 -22.45
CA ASN A 319 7.83 24.58 -21.32
C ASN A 319 6.88 24.74 -20.13
N THR A 320 6.05 25.79 -20.06
CA THR A 320 5.05 25.94 -19.00
C THR A 320 3.94 24.88 -19.06
N SER A 321 3.63 24.36 -20.25
CA SER A 321 2.70 23.24 -20.42
C SER A 321 3.20 21.92 -19.80
N ARG A 322 4.50 21.75 -19.62
CA ARG A 322 5.08 20.60 -18.91
C ARG A 322 4.85 20.66 -17.40
N LEU A 323 4.72 21.85 -16.84
CA LEU A 323 4.43 22.03 -15.41
C LEU A 323 2.96 21.82 -15.07
N VAL A 324 2.05 22.38 -15.88
CA VAL A 324 0.60 22.45 -15.57
C VAL A 324 -0.22 21.45 -16.40
N GLY A 325 0.41 20.81 -17.40
CA GLY A 325 -0.27 20.02 -18.41
C GLY A 325 -0.65 20.88 -19.64
N ALA A 326 -0.77 20.24 -20.80
CA ALA A 326 -1.15 20.93 -22.03
C ALA A 326 -2.66 21.21 -22.05
N PRO A 327 -3.11 22.41 -22.46
CA PRO A 327 -4.53 22.69 -22.63
C PRO A 327 -5.16 21.82 -23.73
N PRO A 328 -6.49 21.62 -23.69
CA PRO A 328 -7.21 20.82 -24.69
C PRO A 328 -6.89 21.26 -26.13
N GLY A 329 -6.48 20.31 -26.97
CA GLY A 329 -6.18 20.55 -28.39
C GLY A 329 -4.70 20.73 -28.73
N TYR A 330 -3.79 20.67 -27.78
CA TYR A 330 -2.33 20.71 -28.01
C TYR A 330 -1.70 19.32 -27.88
N VAL A 331 -0.58 19.11 -28.57
CA VAL A 331 0.21 17.87 -28.47
C VAL A 331 0.70 17.71 -27.04
N GLY A 332 0.43 16.54 -26.42
CA GLY A 332 0.73 16.28 -25.00
C GLY A 332 -0.45 16.46 -24.04
N TYR A 333 -1.67 16.67 -24.52
CA TYR A 333 -2.91 16.78 -23.71
C TYR A 333 -3.25 15.48 -22.96
N GLY A 334 -2.51 14.47 -22.93
CA GLY A 334 -2.71 13.25 -22.10
C GLY A 334 -1.60 13.04 -21.09
N GLU A 335 -0.57 13.87 -21.12
CA GLU A 335 0.52 13.80 -20.17
C GLU A 335 0.22 14.71 -18.97
N ARG A 336 0.29 14.13 -17.77
CA ARG A 336 0.14 14.89 -16.51
C ARG A 336 1.24 15.94 -16.43
N GLY A 337 0.93 17.15 -15.98
CA GLY A 337 1.93 18.12 -15.59
C GLY A 337 2.81 17.57 -14.45
N GLN A 338 4.04 18.09 -14.35
CA GLN A 338 4.98 17.69 -13.29
C GLN A 338 4.59 18.22 -11.88
N LEU A 339 3.63 19.13 -11.81
CA LEU A 339 2.97 19.62 -10.61
C LEU A 339 1.63 18.91 -10.43
#